data_9f96831264390e2be631857dc58b7255
#
_entry.id   9f96831264390e2be631857dc58b7255
#
_cell.length_a   1.000
_cell.length_b   1.000
_cell.length_c   1.000
_cell.angle_alpha   90.00
_cell.angle_beta   90.00
_cell.angle_gamma   90.00
#
_symmetry.space_group_name_H-M   'P 1'
#
loop_
_entity.id
_entity.type
_entity.pdbx_description
1 polymer ?
#
loop_
_entity_poly.entity_id
_entity_poly.type
_entity_poly.pdbx_seq_one_letter_code
_entity_poly.pdbx_strand_id
1 'polypeptide(L)'
;LYIAWQQDYIRGDAFSQSMTLPVELKLVGGELRVHPAAETRLLCAGEAQQFRDVSTVNADGELWELEFETPLHGVMLNIAGTDLWIDSAAGVLRCNAGEYPLPHTEKPLRWRAWLDRNTLELFESEGRFWLPLPIQRRPEPVISVPQGGPLAAVTLRPLQTIWR
;
A
#
# COMPACT_ATOMS: atom_id res chain seq x y z
N LEU A 1 18.99 4.15 5.69
CA LEU A 1 17.67 3.88 6.29
C LEU A 1 17.00 5.18 6.70
N TYR A 2 15.72 5.27 6.49
CA TYR A 2 14.89 6.38 6.90
C TYR A 2 13.61 5.86 7.54
N ILE A 3 13.14 6.53 8.59
CA ILE A 3 11.89 6.28 9.28
C ILE A 3 11.24 7.63 9.52
N ALA A 4 9.96 7.78 9.19
CA ALA A 4 9.21 9.01 9.41
C ALA A 4 8.13 8.83 10.49
N TRP A 5 7.75 9.95 11.09
CA TRP A 5 6.58 10.02 11.96
C TRP A 5 5.34 10.33 11.13
N GLN A 6 4.29 9.56 11.36
CA GLN A 6 2.95 9.88 10.91
C GLN A 6 2.23 10.62 12.04
N GLN A 7 1.94 11.88 11.84
CA GLN A 7 1.38 12.76 12.89
C GLN A 7 -0.13 12.87 12.85
N ASP A 8 -0.82 11.95 12.19
CA ASP A 8 -2.25 12.04 12.07
C ASP A 8 -2.97 11.42 13.26
N TYR A 9 -3.88 12.22 13.83
CA TYR A 9 -4.73 11.80 14.93
C TYR A 9 -5.89 10.94 14.41
N ILE A 10 -5.88 9.66 14.74
CA ILE A 10 -7.04 8.79 14.56
C ILE A 10 -7.87 8.86 15.83
N ARG A 11 -9.07 9.45 15.72
CA ARG A 11 -9.95 9.64 16.86
C ARG A 11 -10.35 8.31 17.49
N GLY A 12 -10.00 8.11 18.75
CA GLY A 12 -10.33 6.92 19.53
C GLY A 12 -9.16 5.97 19.75
N ASP A 13 -8.01 6.20 19.12
CA ASP A 13 -6.81 5.44 19.40
C ASP A 13 -6.09 5.93 20.66
N ALA A 14 -5.44 5.00 21.37
CA ALA A 14 -4.64 5.31 22.55
C ALA A 14 -3.37 6.11 22.21
N PHE A 15 -2.95 6.09 20.94
CA PHE A 15 -1.80 6.79 20.42
C PHE A 15 -2.19 7.69 19.25
N SER A 16 -1.69 8.92 19.27
CA SER A 16 -1.93 9.92 18.22
C SER A 16 -0.89 9.91 17.10
N GLN A 17 0.07 8.98 17.14
CA GLN A 17 1.20 8.96 16.21
C GLN A 17 1.64 7.52 15.95
N SER A 18 2.05 7.26 14.72
CA SER A 18 2.68 6.00 14.32
C SER A 18 4.00 6.28 13.60
N MET A 19 4.81 5.25 13.43
CA MET A 19 6.04 5.32 12.64
C MET A 19 5.83 4.57 11.33
N THR A 20 6.42 5.08 10.26
CA THR A 20 6.47 4.35 8.98
C THR A 20 7.36 3.13 9.11
N LEU A 21 7.20 2.19 8.17
CA LEU A 21 8.21 1.17 7.93
C LEU A 21 9.58 1.80 7.72
N PRO A 22 10.67 1.15 8.15
CA PRO A 22 12.00 1.56 7.75
C PRO A 22 12.15 1.40 6.23
N VAL A 23 12.63 2.47 5.57
CA VAL A 23 12.83 2.51 4.13
C VAL A 23 14.30 2.74 3.77
N GLU A 24 14.72 2.17 2.65
CA GLU A 24 15.97 2.53 1.99
C GLU A 24 15.74 3.66 1.00
N LEU A 25 16.61 4.66 1.06
CA LEU A 25 16.67 5.75 0.09
C LEU A 25 17.86 5.50 -0.83
N LYS A 26 17.62 5.43 -2.14
CA LYS A 26 18.66 5.25 -3.16
C LYS A 26 18.58 6.36 -4.19
N LEU A 27 19.72 6.86 -4.62
CA LEU A 27 19.82 7.79 -5.74
C LEU A 27 20.17 6.99 -7.01
N VAL A 28 19.25 6.95 -7.96
CA VAL A 28 19.39 6.21 -9.21
C VAL A 28 19.15 7.16 -10.38
N GLY A 29 20.18 7.41 -11.19
CA GLY A 29 20.07 8.32 -12.33
C GLY A 29 19.69 9.77 -11.96
N GLY A 30 20.01 10.22 -10.74
CA GLY A 30 19.64 11.54 -10.23
C GLY A 30 18.25 11.60 -9.58
N GLU A 31 17.50 10.51 -9.58
CA GLU A 31 16.18 10.43 -8.95
C GLU A 31 16.24 9.66 -7.62
N LEU A 32 15.53 10.18 -6.62
CA LEU A 32 15.39 9.48 -5.35
C LEU A 32 14.42 8.30 -5.50
N ARG A 33 14.86 7.12 -5.06
CA ARG A 33 14.06 5.91 -4.99
C ARG A 33 13.86 5.52 -3.54
N VAL A 34 12.64 5.09 -3.21
CA VAL A 34 12.22 4.71 -1.86
C VAL A 34 11.71 3.28 -1.89
N HIS A 35 12.33 2.39 -1.13
CA HIS A 35 11.90 1.00 -1.02
C HIS A 35 11.78 0.60 0.45
N PRO A 36 10.90 -0.34 0.80
CA PRO A 36 10.96 -0.95 2.14
C PRO A 36 12.36 -1.51 2.38
N ALA A 37 12.89 -1.34 3.58
CA ALA A 37 14.18 -1.92 3.96
C ALA A 37 14.14 -3.45 3.76
N ALA A 38 15.26 -4.04 3.37
CA ALA A 38 15.33 -5.48 3.05
C ALA A 38 14.91 -6.36 4.24
N GLU A 39 15.16 -5.90 5.45
CA GLU A 39 14.81 -6.57 6.70
C GLU A 39 13.31 -6.69 6.94
N THR A 40 12.48 -5.86 6.29
CA THR A 40 11.01 -5.96 6.41
C THR A 40 10.50 -7.32 5.91
N ARG A 41 11.26 -8.04 5.08
CA ARG A 41 10.95 -9.42 4.66
C ARG A 41 10.90 -10.40 5.83
N LEU A 42 11.57 -10.11 6.93
CA LEU A 42 11.52 -10.93 8.15
C LEU A 42 10.16 -10.86 8.84
N LEU A 43 9.32 -9.90 8.49
CA LEU A 43 7.94 -9.79 8.98
C LEU A 43 6.99 -10.77 8.28
N CYS A 44 7.39 -11.37 7.15
CA CYS A 44 6.55 -12.34 6.45
C CYS A 44 6.37 -13.60 7.31
N ALA A 45 5.11 -13.98 7.58
CA ALA A 45 4.76 -15.00 8.56
C ALA A 45 4.21 -16.30 7.95
N GLY A 46 4.10 -16.40 6.64
CA GLY A 46 3.53 -17.58 6.00
C GLY A 46 3.64 -17.55 4.48
N GLU A 47 2.98 -18.52 3.85
CA GLU A 47 2.94 -18.60 2.40
C GLU A 47 2.06 -17.50 1.81
N ALA A 48 2.51 -16.98 0.67
CA ALA A 48 1.74 -16.01 -0.09
C ALA A 48 0.54 -16.69 -0.77
N GLN A 49 -0.62 -16.08 -0.66
CA GLN A 49 -1.83 -16.48 -1.36
C GLN A 49 -1.96 -15.65 -2.64
N GLN A 50 -2.22 -16.31 -3.76
CA GLN A 50 -2.41 -15.65 -5.06
C GLN A 50 -3.86 -15.74 -5.51
N PHE A 51 -4.40 -14.59 -5.91
CA PHE A 51 -5.75 -14.45 -6.43
C PHE A 51 -5.68 -13.90 -7.85
N ARG A 52 -6.58 -14.33 -8.72
CA ARG A 52 -6.69 -13.87 -10.12
C ARG A 52 -8.07 -13.29 -10.37
N ASP A 53 -8.16 -12.35 -11.32
CA ASP A 53 -9.41 -11.66 -11.71
C ASP A 53 -10.14 -11.09 -10.48
N VAL A 54 -9.41 -10.29 -9.70
CA VAL A 54 -9.78 -9.90 -8.35
C VAL A 54 -10.70 -8.70 -8.35
N SER A 55 -11.94 -8.90 -7.92
CA SER A 55 -12.84 -7.80 -7.53
C SER A 55 -12.88 -7.59 -6.02
N THR A 56 -12.63 -8.64 -5.23
CA THR A 56 -12.62 -8.56 -3.76
C THR A 56 -11.77 -9.70 -3.19
N VAL A 57 -10.98 -9.40 -2.17
CA VAL A 57 -10.30 -10.40 -1.33
C VAL A 57 -10.64 -10.13 0.12
N ASN A 58 -11.14 -11.16 0.79
CA ASN A 58 -11.33 -11.20 2.24
C ASN A 58 -10.25 -12.08 2.85
N ALA A 59 -9.71 -11.67 3.97
CA ALA A 59 -8.76 -12.46 4.74
C ALA A 59 -8.78 -12.03 6.21
N ASP A 60 -8.71 -13.02 7.09
CA ASP A 60 -8.67 -12.80 8.53
C ASP A 60 -7.28 -12.29 8.95
N GLY A 61 -7.25 -11.34 9.86
CA GLY A 61 -6.01 -10.82 10.42
C GLY A 61 -5.82 -9.32 10.17
N GLU A 62 -4.77 -8.78 10.76
CA GLU A 62 -4.55 -7.33 10.79
C GLU A 62 -3.30 -6.88 10.03
N LEU A 63 -2.41 -7.79 9.74
CA LEU A 63 -1.09 -7.49 9.21
C LEU A 63 -0.91 -8.19 7.86
N TRP A 64 -0.81 -7.39 6.80
CA TRP A 64 -0.74 -7.92 5.43
C TRP A 64 0.25 -7.16 4.57
N GLU A 65 0.94 -7.89 3.73
CA GLU A 65 1.60 -7.36 2.55
C GLU A 65 0.77 -7.74 1.32
N LEU A 66 0.44 -6.75 0.50
CA LEU A 66 -0.26 -6.92 -0.76
C LEU A 66 0.68 -6.56 -1.91
N GLU A 67 0.69 -7.38 -2.96
CA GLU A 67 1.32 -7.03 -4.23
C GLU A 67 0.26 -7.10 -5.32
N PHE A 68 0.14 -6.05 -6.13
CA PHE A 68 -0.83 -5.97 -7.21
C PHE A 68 -0.35 -5.01 -8.32
N GLU A 69 -1.00 -5.10 -9.47
CA GLU A 69 -0.78 -4.21 -10.60
C GLU A 69 -2.07 -3.46 -10.91
N THR A 70 -2.01 -2.14 -11.06
CA THR A 70 -3.15 -1.33 -11.47
C THR A 70 -3.14 -1.14 -12.98
N PRO A 71 -4.31 -1.07 -13.64
CA PRO A 71 -4.39 -0.71 -15.04
C PRO A 71 -3.81 0.69 -15.29
N LEU A 72 -3.51 0.98 -16.55
CA LEU A 72 -2.98 2.30 -16.95
C LEU A 72 -3.99 3.43 -16.69
N HIS A 73 -5.25 3.18 -16.98
CA HIS A 73 -6.36 4.12 -16.78
C HIS A 73 -7.07 3.88 -15.46
N GLY A 74 -7.75 4.90 -14.97
CA GLY A 74 -8.28 5.00 -13.62
C GLY A 74 -8.95 3.77 -13.04
N VAL A 75 -8.52 3.40 -11.85
CA VAL A 75 -9.11 2.33 -11.03
C VAL A 75 -9.37 2.85 -9.62
N MET A 76 -10.54 2.49 -9.07
CA MET A 76 -10.85 2.70 -7.67
C MET A 76 -10.55 1.43 -6.90
N LEU A 77 -9.68 1.54 -5.91
CA LEU A 77 -9.39 0.48 -4.95
C LEU A 77 -9.91 0.91 -3.59
N ASN A 78 -10.41 -0.05 -2.83
CA ASN A 78 -10.58 0.10 -1.39
C ASN A 78 -9.65 -0.90 -0.70
N ILE A 79 -8.69 -0.41 0.07
CA ILE A 79 -7.77 -1.24 0.84
C ILE A 79 -8.07 -1.01 2.33
N ALA A 80 -8.58 -2.04 2.99
CA ALA A 80 -8.92 -2.04 4.41
C ALA A 80 -9.81 -0.84 4.84
N GLY A 81 -10.73 -0.42 3.98
CA GLY A 81 -11.63 0.71 4.21
C GLY A 81 -11.10 2.06 3.70
N THR A 82 -9.94 2.11 3.09
CA THR A 82 -9.36 3.33 2.50
C THR A 82 -9.54 3.33 0.99
N ASP A 83 -10.26 4.33 0.49
CA ASP A 83 -10.49 4.52 -0.94
C ASP A 83 -9.30 5.19 -1.61
N LEU A 84 -8.82 4.61 -2.70
CA LEU A 84 -7.70 5.06 -3.50
C LEU A 84 -8.12 5.08 -4.98
N TRP A 85 -8.17 6.27 -5.57
CA TRP A 85 -8.28 6.41 -7.02
C TRP A 85 -6.88 6.51 -7.62
N ILE A 86 -6.52 5.58 -8.50
CA ILE A 86 -5.21 5.53 -9.15
C ILE A 86 -5.40 5.62 -10.66
N ASP A 87 -4.82 6.64 -11.29
CA ASP A 87 -4.79 6.81 -12.74
C ASP A 87 -3.34 7.07 -13.18
N SER A 88 -2.69 6.02 -13.65
CA SER A 88 -1.28 6.05 -14.04
C SER A 88 -1.06 6.86 -15.33
N ALA A 89 -2.04 6.85 -16.25
CA ALA A 89 -1.98 7.65 -17.48
C ALA A 89 -2.12 9.14 -17.19
N ALA A 90 -3.00 9.52 -16.27
CA ALA A 90 -3.14 10.90 -15.80
C ALA A 90 -2.03 11.31 -14.82
N GLY A 91 -1.22 10.37 -14.31
CA GLY A 91 -0.15 10.63 -13.37
C GLY A 91 -0.65 11.07 -11.98
N VAL A 92 -1.75 10.47 -11.48
CA VAL A 92 -2.37 10.90 -10.24
C VAL A 92 -2.88 9.74 -9.37
N LEU A 93 -2.67 9.89 -8.05
CA LEU A 93 -3.33 9.12 -7.01
C LEU A 93 -4.15 10.08 -6.15
N ARG A 94 -5.42 9.72 -5.88
CA ARG A 94 -6.30 10.46 -4.97
C ARG A 94 -6.79 9.59 -3.85
N CYS A 95 -6.85 10.13 -2.66
CA CYS A 95 -7.49 9.52 -1.49
C CYS A 95 -8.06 10.60 -0.57
N ASN A 96 -8.61 10.19 0.57
CA ASN A 96 -9.13 11.13 1.56
C ASN A 96 -8.08 12.12 2.13
N ALA A 97 -6.80 11.75 2.08
CA ALA A 97 -5.69 12.59 2.56
C ALA A 97 -5.23 13.61 1.50
N GLY A 98 -5.66 13.50 0.26
CA GLY A 98 -5.31 14.45 -0.80
C GLY A 98 -5.08 13.83 -2.18
N GLU A 99 -4.46 14.63 -3.03
CA GLU A 99 -4.04 14.26 -4.37
C GLU A 99 -2.51 14.26 -4.44
N TYR A 100 -1.94 13.20 -5.02
CA TYR A 100 -0.51 12.97 -5.10
C TYR A 100 -0.09 12.69 -6.55
N PRO A 101 0.95 13.37 -7.05
CA PRO A 101 1.46 13.10 -8.38
C PRO A 101 2.13 11.72 -8.44
N LEU A 102 1.79 10.94 -9.45
CA LEU A 102 2.45 9.68 -9.77
C LEU A 102 3.54 9.88 -10.82
N PRO A 103 4.54 9.00 -10.86
CA PRO A 103 5.51 9.00 -11.93
C PRO A 103 4.81 8.78 -13.28
N HIS A 104 5.18 9.58 -14.27
CA HIS A 104 4.66 9.41 -15.63
C HIS A 104 5.07 8.04 -16.19
N THR A 105 4.11 7.32 -16.74
CA THR A 105 4.32 5.99 -17.31
C THR A 105 3.31 5.69 -18.43
N GLU A 106 3.74 4.88 -19.38
CA GLU A 106 2.88 4.30 -20.43
C GLU A 106 2.52 2.84 -20.12
N LYS A 107 2.86 2.35 -18.93
CA LYS A 107 2.65 0.97 -18.50
C LYS A 107 1.88 0.93 -17.19
N PRO A 108 1.15 -0.17 -16.95
CA PRO A 108 0.59 -0.44 -15.63
C PRO A 108 1.63 -0.30 -14.52
N LEU A 109 1.23 0.25 -13.39
CA LEU A 109 2.09 0.37 -12.22
C LEU A 109 1.93 -0.85 -11.32
N ARG A 110 3.05 -1.33 -10.81
CA ARG A 110 3.09 -2.39 -9.80
C ARG A 110 3.24 -1.77 -8.43
N TRP A 111 2.45 -2.27 -7.52
CA TRP A 111 2.33 -1.78 -6.17
C TRP A 111 2.67 -2.83 -5.15
N ARG A 112 3.23 -2.37 -4.05
CA ARG A 112 3.40 -3.11 -2.83
C ARG A 112 2.79 -2.31 -1.70
N ALA A 113 1.78 -2.86 -1.04
CA ALA A 113 1.11 -2.22 0.07
C ALA A 113 1.37 -2.99 1.36
N TRP A 114 1.73 -2.27 2.41
CA TRP A 114 1.90 -2.80 3.75
C TRP A 114 0.76 -2.30 4.62
N LEU A 115 0.03 -3.23 5.19
CA LEU A 115 -1.11 -2.96 6.04
C LEU A 115 -0.76 -3.40 7.47
N ASP A 116 -0.72 -2.45 8.38
CA ASP A 116 -0.49 -2.67 9.80
C ASP A 116 -1.55 -1.92 10.61
N ARG A 117 -2.48 -2.64 11.24
CA ARG A 117 -3.54 -2.11 12.10
C ARG A 117 -4.18 -0.82 11.58
N ASN A 118 -3.56 0.32 11.82
CA ASN A 118 -4.04 1.66 11.49
C ASN A 118 -3.14 2.41 10.49
N THR A 119 -2.24 1.71 9.81
CA THR A 119 -1.39 2.29 8.77
C THR A 119 -1.47 1.49 7.48
N LEU A 120 -1.44 2.21 6.36
CA LEU A 120 -1.30 1.68 5.01
C LEU A 120 -0.12 2.38 4.35
N GLU A 121 0.90 1.64 3.97
CA GLU A 121 2.03 2.17 3.23
C GLU A 121 2.05 1.64 1.81
N LEU A 122 1.94 2.53 0.84
CA LEU A 122 1.94 2.22 -0.58
C LEU A 122 3.30 2.52 -1.19
N PHE A 123 3.90 1.54 -1.85
CA PHE A 123 5.13 1.66 -2.61
C PHE A 123 4.88 1.30 -4.07
N GLU A 124 5.32 2.15 -4.98
CA GLU A 124 5.48 1.78 -6.38
C GLU A 124 6.75 0.91 -6.51
N SER A 125 6.69 -0.16 -7.29
CA SER A 125 7.73 -1.20 -7.29
C SER A 125 9.13 -0.75 -7.72
N GLU A 126 9.23 0.31 -8.53
CA GLU A 126 10.52 0.91 -8.90
C GLU A 126 11.01 1.96 -7.90
N GLY A 127 10.25 2.20 -6.83
CA GLY A 127 10.59 3.11 -5.76
C GLY A 127 10.41 4.59 -6.09
N ARG A 128 9.71 4.92 -7.17
CA ARG A 128 9.46 6.31 -7.59
C ARG A 128 8.35 6.99 -6.80
N PHE A 129 7.56 6.19 -6.07
CA PHE A 129 6.46 6.68 -5.27
C PHE A 129 6.35 5.89 -3.97
N TRP A 130 6.16 6.61 -2.88
CA TRP A 130 5.87 6.08 -1.55
C TRP A 130 4.87 6.99 -0.84
N LEU A 131 3.82 6.39 -0.29
CA LEU A 131 2.78 7.11 0.42
C LEU A 131 2.42 6.36 1.71
N PRO A 132 2.87 6.82 2.86
CA PRO A 132 2.39 6.36 4.15
C PRO A 132 1.07 7.06 4.50
N LEU A 133 0.06 6.29 4.84
CA LEU A 133 -1.28 6.77 5.19
C LEU A 133 -1.69 6.24 6.57
N PRO A 134 -2.11 7.08 7.50
CA PRO A 134 -2.90 6.64 8.63
C PRO A 134 -4.29 6.24 8.12
N ILE A 135 -4.80 5.10 8.57
CA ILE A 135 -6.09 4.58 8.15
C ILE A 135 -6.96 4.24 9.35
N GLN A 136 -8.26 4.42 9.19
CA GLN A 136 -9.24 3.85 10.08
C GLN A 136 -9.70 2.52 9.50
N ARG A 137 -8.97 1.48 9.87
CA ARG A 137 -9.13 0.17 9.29
C ARG A 137 -10.53 -0.38 9.44
N ARG A 138 -11.02 -0.98 8.34
CA ARG A 138 -12.13 -1.93 8.34
C ARG A 138 -11.55 -3.34 8.14
N PRO A 139 -11.99 -4.33 8.92
CA PRO A 139 -11.40 -5.67 8.84
C PRO A 139 -11.60 -6.34 7.49
N GLU A 140 -12.71 -6.09 6.82
CA GLU A 140 -13.07 -6.70 5.53
C GLU A 140 -13.77 -5.69 4.62
N PRO A 141 -13.52 -5.77 3.31
CA PRO A 141 -12.50 -6.59 2.62
C PRO A 141 -11.08 -6.05 2.86
N VAL A 142 -10.05 -6.89 2.70
CA VAL A 142 -8.65 -6.45 2.72
C VAL A 142 -8.37 -5.57 1.50
N ILE A 143 -8.86 -5.99 0.33
CA ILE A 143 -8.86 -5.20 -0.90
C ILE A 143 -10.13 -5.46 -1.70
N SER A 144 -10.72 -4.41 -2.25
CA SER A 144 -11.79 -4.50 -3.26
C SER A 144 -11.60 -3.46 -4.37
N VAL A 145 -12.25 -3.71 -5.51
CA VAL A 145 -12.16 -2.89 -6.73
C VAL A 145 -13.57 -2.42 -7.12
N PRO A 146 -14.07 -1.34 -6.52
CA PRO A 146 -15.41 -0.83 -6.81
C PRO A 146 -15.60 -0.33 -8.24
N GLN A 147 -14.52 0.15 -8.90
CA GLN A 147 -14.58 0.71 -10.24
C GLN A 147 -13.26 0.51 -11.01
N GLY A 148 -13.33 0.33 -12.30
CA GLY A 148 -12.16 0.19 -13.20
C GLY A 148 -11.88 -1.26 -13.62
N GLY A 149 -12.76 -2.20 -13.24
CA GLY A 149 -12.62 -3.63 -13.54
C GLY A 149 -11.74 -4.38 -12.53
N PRO A 150 -11.74 -5.71 -12.58
CA PRO A 150 -10.95 -6.53 -11.66
C PRO A 150 -9.46 -6.33 -11.89
N LEU A 151 -8.66 -6.46 -10.84
CA LEU A 151 -7.21 -6.59 -10.94
C LEU A 151 -6.86 -7.98 -11.49
N ALA A 152 -5.91 -8.05 -12.42
CA ALA A 152 -5.49 -9.32 -13.04
C ALA A 152 -4.96 -10.30 -12.00
N ALA A 153 -4.22 -9.82 -11.01
CA ALA A 153 -3.73 -10.62 -9.91
C ALA A 153 -3.50 -9.77 -8.65
N VAL A 154 -3.69 -10.40 -7.50
CA VAL A 154 -3.30 -9.90 -6.18
C VAL A 154 -2.57 -11.00 -5.45
N THR A 155 -1.41 -10.69 -4.89
CA THR A 155 -0.71 -11.56 -3.95
C THR A 155 -0.89 -11.00 -2.56
N LEU A 156 -1.34 -11.82 -1.64
CA LEU A 156 -1.55 -11.49 -0.23
C LEU A 156 -0.63 -12.34 0.63
N ARG A 157 0.17 -11.71 1.48
CA ARG A 157 1.09 -12.40 2.39
C ARG A 157 0.84 -11.96 3.82
N PRO A 158 0.60 -12.90 4.76
CA PRO A 158 0.46 -12.54 6.16
C PRO A 158 1.78 -12.04 6.73
N LEU A 159 1.69 -11.07 7.62
CA LEU A 159 2.82 -10.55 8.36
C LEU A 159 2.68 -10.92 9.84
N GLN A 160 3.80 -10.98 10.53
CA GLN A 160 3.84 -11.21 11.97
C GLN A 160 4.17 -9.92 12.72
N THR A 161 3.64 -9.81 13.92
CA THR A 161 4.05 -8.75 14.83
C THR A 161 5.45 -9.03 15.38
N ILE A 162 6.25 -7.97 15.52
CA ILE A 162 7.53 -8.03 16.24
C ILE A 162 7.34 -7.92 17.77
N TRP A 163 6.16 -7.53 18.20
CA TRP A 163 5.82 -7.38 19.61
C TRP A 163 5.23 -8.70 20.12
N ARG A 164 5.81 -9.23 21.19
CA ARG A 164 5.31 -10.38 21.93
C ARG A 164 4.57 -9.92 23.19
#